data_face8c5f2d40d463b53462803b2a1ecf
#
_entry.id   face8c5f2d40d463b53462803b2a1ecf
#
_cell.length_a   1.000
_cell.length_b   1.000
_cell.length_c   1.000
_cell.angle_alpha   90.00
_cell.angle_beta   90.00
_cell.angle_gamma   90.00
#
_symmetry.space_group_name_H-M   'P 1'
#
loop_
_entity.id
_entity.type
_entity.pdbx_description
1 polymer ?
#
loop_
_entity_poly.entity_id
_entity_poly.type
_entity_poly.pdbx_seq_one_letter_code
_entity_poly.pdbx_strand_id
1 'polypeptide(L)'
;MPEVITLGETMVVFDSLSKGKLRYSQDYECHIGGAETNTAVALVKLNHSAGWLSKLGNDEFGAKIKNTVAGEGVEVCQVLMDDNAPTGIFFRQRLENGESRNFYYRKGSAASTMTPDL
;
A
#
# COMPACT_ATOMS: atom_id res chain seq x y z
N MET A 1 1.80 13.25 -19.37
CA MET A 1 0.68 12.32 -19.21
C MET A 1 1.21 10.91 -19.21
N PRO A 2 0.99 10.09 -18.18
CA PRO A 2 1.48 8.72 -18.19
C PRO A 2 0.74 7.87 -19.24
N GLU A 3 1.44 6.88 -19.76
CA GLU A 3 0.87 5.94 -20.72
C GLU A 3 -0.18 5.03 -20.10
N VAL A 4 0.03 4.69 -18.82
CA VAL A 4 -0.85 3.80 -18.08
C VAL A 4 -1.14 4.40 -16.70
N ILE A 5 -2.39 4.34 -16.29
CA ILE A 5 -2.81 4.74 -14.95
C ILE A 5 -3.44 3.52 -14.26
N THR A 6 -2.98 3.22 -13.06
CA THR A 6 -3.56 2.15 -12.24
C THR A 6 -4.39 2.76 -11.12
N LEU A 7 -5.44 2.07 -10.72
CA LEU A 7 -6.35 2.51 -9.66
C LEU A 7 -6.49 1.40 -8.63
N GLY A 8 -6.20 1.69 -7.38
CA GLY A 8 -6.39 0.72 -6.32
C GLY A 8 -5.77 1.12 -5.00
N GLU A 9 -6.07 0.35 -3.97
CA GLU A 9 -5.57 0.57 -2.62
C GLU A 9 -4.18 -0.02 -2.44
N THR A 10 -3.30 0.75 -1.82
CA THR A 10 -2.00 0.28 -1.33
C THR A 10 -1.96 0.49 0.18
N MET A 11 -1.44 -0.50 0.88
CA MET A 11 -1.39 -0.52 2.33
C MET A 11 0.05 -0.61 2.82
N VAL A 12 0.28 -0.20 4.06
CA VAL A 12 1.53 -0.49 4.75
C VAL A 12 1.43 -1.91 5.31
N VAL A 13 2.48 -2.69 5.09
CA VAL A 13 2.58 -4.08 5.52
C VAL A 13 3.54 -4.17 6.69
N PHE A 14 3.08 -4.75 7.79
CA PHE A 14 3.91 -5.11 8.93
C PHE A 14 4.13 -6.61 8.89
N ASP A 15 5.31 -7.01 8.41
CA ASP A 15 5.65 -8.41 8.21
C ASP A 15 6.43 -8.93 9.41
N SER A 16 5.85 -9.87 10.14
CA SER A 16 6.48 -10.42 11.35
C SER A 16 7.82 -11.07 11.01
N LEU A 17 8.85 -10.74 11.79
CA LEU A 17 10.18 -11.36 11.64
C LEU A 17 10.30 -12.68 12.38
N SER A 18 9.36 -12.99 13.27
CA SER A 18 9.33 -14.26 13.97
C SER A 18 8.22 -15.16 13.42
N LYS A 19 8.42 -16.48 13.54
CA LYS A 19 7.39 -17.45 13.17
C LYS A 19 6.49 -17.72 14.35
N GLY A 20 5.22 -18.04 14.08
CA GLY A 20 4.23 -18.33 15.09
C GLY A 20 3.13 -17.29 15.16
N LYS A 21 2.32 -17.37 16.20
CA LYS A 21 1.16 -16.47 16.33
C LYS A 21 1.59 -15.01 16.46
N LEU A 22 0.91 -14.15 15.74
CA LEU A 22 1.21 -12.72 15.68
C LEU A 22 1.23 -12.08 17.06
N ARG A 23 0.39 -12.55 17.98
CA ARG A 23 0.31 -12.01 19.35
C ARG A 23 1.63 -12.07 20.12
N TYR A 24 2.55 -12.92 19.69
CA TYR A 24 3.86 -13.08 20.34
C TYR A 24 4.99 -12.41 19.56
N SER A 25 4.68 -11.82 18.42
CA SER A 25 5.69 -11.14 17.61
C SER A 25 6.02 -9.77 18.19
N GLN A 26 7.30 -9.44 18.25
CA GLN A 26 7.76 -8.15 18.76
C GLN A 26 8.43 -7.32 17.68
N ASP A 27 8.93 -7.95 16.63
CA ASP A 27 9.69 -7.27 15.59
C ASP A 27 9.04 -7.48 14.24
N TYR A 28 8.92 -6.40 13.45
CA TYR A 28 8.30 -6.39 12.15
C TYR A 28 9.17 -5.68 11.14
N GLU A 29 9.18 -6.18 9.91
CA GLU A 29 9.70 -5.45 8.77
C GLU A 29 8.54 -4.72 8.10
N CYS A 30 8.72 -3.43 7.84
CA CYS A 30 7.67 -2.59 7.30
C CYS A 30 7.93 -2.31 5.81
N HIS A 31 6.96 -2.60 4.97
CA HIS A 31 7.02 -2.26 3.54
C HIS A 31 5.61 -1.94 3.04
N ILE A 32 5.44 -1.75 1.74
CA ILE A 32 4.12 -1.46 1.18
C ILE A 32 3.65 -2.63 0.33
N GLY A 33 2.33 -2.79 0.21
CA GLY A 33 1.72 -3.83 -0.60
C GLY A 33 0.47 -3.35 -1.30
N GLY A 34 0.42 -3.59 -2.62
CA GLY A 34 -0.72 -3.29 -3.45
C GLY A 34 -0.47 -3.76 -4.87
N ALA A 35 -1.42 -4.50 -5.45
CA ALA A 35 -1.26 -5.08 -6.77
C ALA A 35 -1.09 -4.01 -7.85
N GLU A 36 -1.86 -2.93 -7.76
CA GLU A 36 -1.88 -1.86 -8.76
C GLU A 36 -0.59 -1.04 -8.71
N THR A 37 -0.05 -0.76 -7.53
CA THR A 37 1.25 -0.08 -7.43
C THR A 37 2.39 -0.98 -7.88
N ASN A 38 2.32 -2.27 -7.60
CA ASN A 38 3.32 -3.23 -8.08
C ASN A 38 3.33 -3.26 -9.62
N THR A 39 2.15 -3.23 -10.25
CA THR A 39 2.03 -3.17 -11.70
C THR A 39 2.61 -1.87 -12.25
N ALA A 40 2.29 -0.74 -11.64
CA ALA A 40 2.81 0.56 -12.07
C ALA A 40 4.33 0.63 -11.98
N VAL A 41 4.91 0.15 -10.88
CA VAL A 41 6.36 0.09 -10.70
C VAL A 41 7.01 -0.80 -11.76
N ALA A 42 6.42 -1.96 -12.04
CA ALA A 42 6.93 -2.88 -13.06
C ALA A 42 6.94 -2.20 -14.44
N LEU A 43 5.89 -1.47 -14.78
CA LEU A 43 5.79 -0.75 -16.05
C LEU A 43 6.88 0.32 -16.18
N VAL A 44 7.14 1.06 -15.12
CA VAL A 44 8.21 2.08 -15.11
C VAL A 44 9.57 1.41 -15.33
N LYS A 45 9.81 0.26 -14.71
CA LYS A 45 11.07 -0.49 -14.91
C LYS A 45 11.23 -1.02 -16.32
N LEU A 46 10.13 -1.17 -17.06
CA LEU A 46 10.12 -1.56 -18.47
C LEU A 46 10.11 -0.36 -19.41
N ASN A 47 10.46 0.84 -18.90
CA ASN A 47 10.56 2.10 -19.66
C ASN A 47 9.21 2.66 -20.13
N HIS A 48 8.12 2.29 -19.48
CA HIS A 48 6.82 2.92 -19.69
C HIS A 48 6.58 3.98 -18.64
N SER A 49 5.80 5.00 -18.95
CA SER A 49 5.34 5.93 -17.92
C SER A 49 4.07 5.40 -17.27
N ALA A 50 4.00 5.45 -15.96
CA ALA A 50 2.85 4.97 -15.21
C ALA A 50 2.47 5.95 -14.11
N GLY A 51 1.17 6.08 -13.88
CA GLY A 51 0.62 6.86 -12.78
C GLY A 51 -0.24 5.95 -11.90
N TRP A 52 -0.45 6.39 -10.68
CA TRP A 52 -1.29 5.69 -9.72
C TRP A 52 -2.34 6.65 -9.18
N LEU A 53 -3.60 6.24 -9.24
CA LEU A 53 -4.73 6.98 -8.74
C LEU A 53 -5.26 6.27 -7.51
N SER A 54 -5.32 6.96 -6.39
CA SER A 54 -5.80 6.39 -5.13
C SER A 54 -6.11 7.46 -4.12
N LYS A 55 -6.44 7.02 -2.92
CA LYS A 55 -6.70 7.89 -1.79
C LYS A 55 -6.02 7.29 -0.57
N LEU A 56 -5.26 8.11 0.13
CA LEU A 56 -4.53 7.72 1.33
C LEU A 56 -4.97 8.62 2.50
N GLY A 57 -4.85 8.11 3.71
CA GLY A 57 -5.03 8.94 4.88
C GLY A 57 -3.90 9.97 4.98
N ASN A 58 -4.22 11.15 5.47
CA ASN A 58 -3.22 12.17 5.74
C ASN A 58 -2.53 11.84 7.07
N ASP A 59 -1.73 10.77 7.05
CA ASP A 59 -1.03 10.21 8.20
C ASP A 59 0.35 9.71 7.77
N GLU A 60 1.13 9.22 8.71
CA GLU A 60 2.50 8.76 8.43
C GLU A 60 2.54 7.57 7.47
N PHE A 61 1.54 6.71 7.52
CA PHE A 61 1.46 5.56 6.61
C PHE A 61 1.15 6.01 5.19
N GLY A 62 0.24 6.98 5.04
CA GLY A 62 -0.06 7.57 3.73
C GLY A 62 1.17 8.25 3.13
N ALA A 63 1.89 9.02 3.94
CA ALA A 63 3.14 9.65 3.50
C ALA A 63 4.19 8.62 3.08
N LYS A 64 4.34 7.55 3.84
CA LYS A 64 5.26 6.47 3.51
C LYS A 64 4.93 5.84 2.16
N ILE A 65 3.66 5.52 1.92
CA ILE A 65 3.23 4.91 0.67
C ILE A 65 3.48 5.85 -0.50
N LYS A 66 3.04 7.09 -0.39
CA LYS A 66 3.19 8.07 -1.47
C LYS A 66 4.64 8.31 -1.83
N ASN A 67 5.50 8.47 -0.83
CA ASN A 67 6.93 8.71 -1.04
C ASN A 67 7.60 7.49 -1.66
N THR A 68 7.26 6.28 -1.21
CA THR A 68 7.84 5.05 -1.73
C THR A 68 7.47 4.86 -3.21
N VAL A 69 6.21 5.05 -3.55
CA VAL A 69 5.72 4.87 -4.93
C VAL A 69 6.33 5.94 -5.85
N ALA A 70 6.37 7.20 -5.40
CA ALA A 70 7.01 8.27 -6.16
C ALA A 70 8.50 8.02 -6.37
N GLY A 71 9.18 7.48 -5.36
CA GLY A 71 10.60 7.13 -5.45
C GLY A 71 10.90 6.06 -6.48
N GLU A 72 9.92 5.25 -6.85
CA GLU A 72 10.04 4.23 -7.90
C GLU A 72 9.75 4.80 -9.30
N GLY A 73 9.48 6.09 -9.42
CA GLY A 73 9.24 6.75 -10.69
C GLY A 73 7.79 6.75 -11.16
N VAL A 74 6.86 6.32 -10.31
CA VAL A 74 5.44 6.35 -10.64
C VAL A 74 4.87 7.73 -10.33
N GLU A 75 4.04 8.27 -11.22
CA GLU A 75 3.40 9.57 -11.00
C GLU A 75 2.31 9.45 -9.95
N VAL A 76 2.39 10.28 -8.92
CA VAL A 76 1.45 10.25 -7.79
C VAL A 76 0.67 11.56 -7.61
N CYS A 77 0.67 12.42 -8.63
CA CYS A 77 0.00 13.71 -8.53
C CYS A 77 -1.54 13.60 -8.40
N GLN A 78 -2.10 12.45 -8.76
CA GLN A 78 -3.54 12.18 -8.64
C GLN A 78 -3.90 11.43 -7.36
N VAL A 79 -2.93 11.20 -6.46
CA VAL A 79 -3.22 10.57 -5.17
C VAL A 79 -3.73 11.63 -4.21
N LEU A 80 -4.94 11.42 -3.70
CA LEU A 80 -5.56 12.35 -2.75
C LEU A 80 -5.24 11.95 -1.32
N MET A 81 -5.03 12.95 -0.46
CA MET A 81 -4.81 12.75 0.97
C MET A 81 -6.08 13.13 1.72
N ASP A 82 -6.57 12.25 2.57
CA ASP A 82 -7.85 12.41 3.29
C ASP A 82 -7.59 12.65 4.78
N ASP A 83 -8.07 13.78 5.29
CA ASP A 83 -7.93 14.12 6.71
C ASP A 83 -8.90 13.35 7.61
N ASN A 84 -9.91 12.71 7.02
CA ASN A 84 -11.03 12.13 7.78
C ASN A 84 -11.04 10.61 7.80
N ALA A 85 -10.12 9.95 7.08
CA ALA A 85 -10.06 8.50 7.03
C ALA A 85 -8.60 8.03 7.06
N PRO A 86 -8.31 6.90 7.72
CA PRO A 86 -6.94 6.42 7.83
C PRO A 86 -6.48 5.68 6.58
N THR A 87 -5.15 5.55 6.45
CA THR A 87 -4.54 4.65 5.49
C THR A 87 -4.72 3.20 5.97
N GLY A 88 -5.07 2.30 5.05
CA GLY A 88 -5.17 0.89 5.37
C GLY A 88 -3.82 0.26 5.67
N ILE A 89 -3.78 -0.66 6.60
CA ILE A 89 -2.58 -1.41 6.96
C ILE A 89 -2.93 -2.88 7.10
N PHE A 90 -1.93 -3.75 7.00
CA PHE A 90 -2.12 -5.14 7.38
C PHE A 90 -0.85 -5.73 7.99
N PHE A 91 -1.06 -6.77 8.79
CA PHE A 91 0.02 -7.52 9.45
C PHE A 91 0.10 -8.89 8.82
N ARG A 92 1.30 -9.36 8.57
CA ARG A 92 1.52 -10.72 8.05
C ARG A 92 2.10 -11.60 9.13
N GLN A 93 1.37 -12.67 9.43
CA GLN A 93 1.80 -13.73 10.34
C GLN A 93 2.43 -14.85 9.52
N ARG A 94 3.59 -15.33 9.95
CA ARG A 94 4.26 -16.47 9.31
C ARG A 94 4.26 -17.64 10.28
N LEU A 95 3.82 -18.80 9.83
CA LEU A 95 3.82 -20.01 10.63
C LEU A 95 5.04 -20.84 10.29
N GLU A 96 5.41 -21.75 11.21
CA GLU A 96 6.61 -22.58 11.06
C GLU A 96 6.52 -23.56 9.89
N ASN A 97 5.30 -23.94 9.48
CA ASN A 97 5.06 -24.80 8.33
C ASN A 97 5.16 -24.07 6.98
N GLY A 98 5.53 -22.79 6.99
CA GLY A 98 5.66 -21.98 5.79
C GLY A 98 4.37 -21.27 5.36
N GLU A 99 3.25 -21.53 6.01
CA GLU A 99 2.00 -20.81 5.73
C GLU A 99 2.07 -19.39 6.26
N SER A 100 1.35 -18.49 5.60
CA SER A 100 1.22 -17.11 6.07
C SER A 100 -0.25 -16.72 6.12
N ARG A 101 -0.55 -15.77 6.98
CA ARG A 101 -1.89 -15.24 7.14
C ARG A 101 -1.80 -13.72 7.29
N ASN A 102 -2.69 -13.00 6.57
CA ASN A 102 -2.73 -11.55 6.64
C ASN A 102 -3.92 -11.10 7.50
N PHE A 103 -3.66 -10.14 8.37
CA PHE A 103 -4.69 -9.52 9.21
C PHE A 103 -4.85 -8.09 8.76
N TYR A 104 -5.99 -7.78 8.13
CA TYR A 104 -6.24 -6.48 7.51
C TYR A 104 -6.94 -5.52 8.45
N TYR A 105 -6.48 -4.29 8.45
CA TYR A 105 -7.08 -3.16 9.15
C TYR A 105 -7.31 -2.08 8.11
N ARG A 106 -8.31 -2.31 7.26
CA ARG A 106 -8.62 -1.45 6.11
C ARG A 106 -10.08 -1.03 6.03
N LYS A 107 -10.91 -1.48 6.96
CA LYS A 107 -12.31 -1.08 7.01
C LYS A 107 -12.37 0.43 7.31
N GLY A 108 -13.09 1.18 6.46
CA GLY A 108 -13.15 2.62 6.61
C GLY A 108 -11.87 3.35 6.23
N SER A 109 -10.94 2.69 5.53
CA SER A 109 -9.73 3.35 5.05
C SER A 109 -10.06 4.44 4.02
N ALA A 110 -9.13 5.36 3.80
CA ALA A 110 -9.30 6.42 2.82
C ALA A 110 -9.59 5.85 1.42
N ALA A 111 -8.87 4.81 1.01
CA ALA A 111 -9.09 4.18 -0.29
C ALA A 111 -10.49 3.58 -0.43
N SER A 112 -11.08 3.09 0.67
CA SER A 112 -12.44 2.53 0.66
C SER A 112 -13.51 3.58 0.38
N THR A 113 -13.19 4.86 0.50
CA THR A 113 -14.12 5.98 0.26
C THR A 113 -14.04 6.54 -1.15
N MET A 114 -13.21 5.96 -2.02
CA MET A 114 -13.08 6.43 -3.39
C MET A 114 -14.40 6.31 -4.15
N THR A 115 -14.71 7.36 -4.93
CA THR A 115 -15.89 7.43 -5.77
C THR A 115 -15.49 7.84 -7.18
N PRO A 116 -16.40 7.72 -8.18
CA PRO A 116 -16.09 8.16 -9.54
C PRO A 116 -15.69 9.64 -9.64
N ASP A 117 -16.06 10.45 -8.66
CA ASP A 117 -15.74 11.89 -8.62
C ASP A 117 -14.35 12.20 -8.06
N LEU A 118 -13.59 11.19 -7.80
CA LEU A 118 -12.24 11.30 -7.25
C LEU A 118 -11.36 12.28 -8.04
#